data_61fa6d2bbbd87b17d21d60ebd9b302a0
#
_entry.id   61fa6d2bbbd87b17d21d60ebd9b302a0
#
_cell.length_a   1.000
_cell.length_b   1.000
_cell.length_c   1.000
_cell.angle_alpha   90.00
_cell.angle_beta   90.00
_cell.angle_gamma   90.00
#
_symmetry.space_group_name_H-M   'P 1'
#
loop_
_entity.id
_entity.type
_entity.pdbx_description
1 polymer ?
#
loop_
_entity_poly.entity_id
_entity_poly.type
_entity_poly.pdbx_seq_one_letter_code
_entity_poly.pdbx_strand_id
1 'polypeptide(L)'
;MHEMHPGVQDMACDTFLKIVQKCKRKFVTQQVGENEPFVSELLSNLATTIADLEPHQIHTFYESVGHMIQAESDNTKRDEYLKRLMSLPNQKWAEIIGQASQSIDILKNQDVIRSVLNILQTNTSVASSLGPHFFPQISLIFLDMLTVYRMYSELVSSTIAEGGPFASRTSFVKLLRSVKRETLKLIETFVDKAEDLPHLGKQFVPPMMDPVLGDYARNVPDARESEVLSLFATIINKYKGEMLEDVPRIFEAVFQCTLEMITKNFEDYPEHRLKFFSLLRAIGTHCFQALIQLSSQQLKLVIDSINWAFRHTERNIAETGLSLLLEILKNFEASGFQNQFYKTYFLTIEQEIFAVLTDTFHKPGFKLHVLVLQHLFYVVDSLTEPLWDSSSVPYQYTDNATFVRDYTIKLLGTSFPNMTVAEVTKFVDGLLSSKLDLPSFKNHIRDFLVQSKEFSAQVASLIIMHLIEANPKEINRDVTDYHN
;
A
#
# COMPACT_ATOMS: atom_id res chain seq x y z
N MET A 1 4.00 -14.84 35.34
CA MET A 1 2.98 -14.99 34.30
C MET A 1 1.71 -15.69 34.83
N HIS A 2 1.83 -16.51 35.85
CA HIS A 2 0.71 -17.30 36.37
C HIS A 2 -0.07 -16.57 37.51
N GLU A 3 -0.12 -15.27 37.44
CA GLU A 3 -0.90 -14.46 38.41
C GLU A 3 -2.39 -14.46 38.00
N MET A 4 -3.27 -14.49 38.97
CA MET A 4 -4.72 -14.55 38.70
C MET A 4 -5.32 -13.25 38.13
N HIS A 5 -4.65 -12.14 38.30
CA HIS A 5 -5.13 -10.85 37.78
C HIS A 5 -4.70 -10.65 36.34
N PRO A 6 -5.64 -10.48 35.36
CA PRO A 6 -5.30 -10.39 33.92
C PRO A 6 -4.31 -9.28 33.58
N GLY A 7 -4.44 -8.11 34.18
CA GLY A 7 -3.54 -6.98 33.96
C GLY A 7 -2.09 -7.24 34.42
N VAL A 8 -1.92 -8.05 35.50
CA VAL A 8 -0.59 -8.47 35.96
C VAL A 8 0.02 -9.49 35.02
N GLN A 9 -0.79 -10.41 34.50
CA GLN A 9 -0.34 -11.39 33.51
C GLN A 9 0.13 -10.69 32.21
N ASP A 10 -0.63 -9.73 31.70
CA ASP A 10 -0.27 -8.96 30.53
C ASP A 10 1.05 -8.21 30.73
N MET A 11 1.18 -7.52 31.86
CA MET A 11 2.40 -6.81 32.22
C MET A 11 3.61 -7.77 32.32
N ALA A 12 3.42 -8.92 32.91
CA ALA A 12 4.48 -9.94 33.04
C ALA A 12 4.92 -10.47 31.68
N CYS A 13 3.99 -10.74 30.76
CA CYS A 13 4.28 -11.18 29.41
C CYS A 13 5.02 -10.11 28.60
N ASP A 14 4.57 -8.87 28.67
CA ASP A 14 5.22 -7.74 27.99
C ASP A 14 6.62 -7.45 28.55
N THR A 15 6.78 -7.54 29.87
CA THR A 15 8.08 -7.37 30.52
C THR A 15 9.03 -8.47 30.14
N PHE A 16 8.57 -9.72 30.09
CA PHE A 16 9.34 -10.85 29.65
C PHE A 16 9.86 -10.66 28.22
N LEU A 17 9.00 -10.25 27.29
CA LEU A 17 9.37 -9.92 25.92
C LEU A 17 10.50 -8.87 25.87
N LYS A 18 10.36 -7.79 26.63
CA LYS A 18 11.37 -6.71 26.70
C LYS A 18 12.72 -7.20 27.25
N ILE A 19 12.69 -8.03 28.28
CA ILE A 19 13.90 -8.64 28.86
C ILE A 19 14.59 -9.53 27.82
N VAL A 20 13.82 -10.39 27.18
CA VAL A 20 14.34 -11.32 26.13
C VAL A 20 14.97 -10.55 24.99
N GLN A 21 14.31 -9.50 24.47
CA GLN A 21 14.85 -8.68 23.39
C GLN A 21 16.23 -8.09 23.74
N LYS A 22 16.44 -7.72 25.00
CA LYS A 22 17.72 -7.14 25.47
C LYS A 22 18.78 -8.16 25.79
N CYS A 23 18.39 -9.35 26.26
CA CYS A 23 19.29 -10.36 26.82
C CYS A 23 19.26 -11.71 26.08
N LYS A 24 18.74 -11.75 24.86
CA LYS A 24 18.42 -12.98 24.10
C LYS A 24 19.56 -14.00 24.03
N ARG A 25 20.81 -13.55 23.94
CA ARG A 25 22.00 -14.44 23.89
C ARG A 25 22.18 -15.24 25.17
N LYS A 26 21.83 -14.71 26.34
CA LYS A 26 21.96 -15.41 27.62
C LYS A 26 21.02 -16.59 27.73
N PHE A 27 19.88 -16.54 27.07
CA PHE A 27 18.89 -17.62 27.10
C PHE A 27 19.28 -18.87 26.28
N VAL A 28 20.18 -18.68 25.30
CA VAL A 28 20.70 -19.82 24.47
C VAL A 28 22.10 -20.25 24.90
N THR A 29 22.74 -19.55 25.82
CA THR A 29 24.06 -19.86 26.37
C THR A 29 23.89 -20.54 27.72
N GLN A 30 24.44 -21.77 27.87
CA GLN A 30 24.44 -22.47 29.15
C GLN A 30 25.23 -21.69 30.20
N GLN A 31 24.57 -21.34 31.31
CA GLN A 31 25.18 -20.62 32.42
C GLN A 31 25.81 -21.59 33.42
N VAL A 32 26.67 -21.04 34.28
CA VAL A 32 27.27 -21.83 35.36
C VAL A 32 26.20 -22.38 36.30
N GLY A 33 26.23 -23.67 36.52
CA GLY A 33 25.24 -24.36 37.35
C GLY A 33 23.98 -24.85 36.62
N GLU A 34 23.85 -24.57 35.35
CA GLU A 34 22.77 -25.09 34.52
C GLU A 34 23.18 -26.40 33.84
N ASN A 35 22.23 -27.32 33.69
CA ASN A 35 22.44 -28.57 32.94
C ASN A 35 22.25 -28.38 31.42
N GLU A 36 21.46 -27.36 31.03
CA GLU A 36 21.12 -26.99 29.67
C GLU A 36 20.85 -25.49 29.59
N PRO A 37 20.91 -24.89 28.41
CA PRO A 37 20.48 -23.47 28.24
C PRO A 37 19.02 -23.28 28.65
N PHE A 38 18.70 -22.09 29.16
CA PHE A 38 17.35 -21.77 29.64
C PHE A 38 16.27 -22.04 28.58
N VAL A 39 16.53 -21.69 27.30
CA VAL A 39 15.61 -21.95 26.21
C VAL A 39 15.21 -23.40 26.08
N SER A 40 16.17 -24.31 26.26
CA SER A 40 15.92 -25.76 26.19
C SER A 40 15.04 -26.25 27.34
N GLU A 41 15.29 -25.80 28.55
CA GLU A 41 14.45 -26.08 29.71
C GLU A 41 13.02 -25.51 29.53
N LEU A 42 12.91 -24.29 29.04
CA LEU A 42 11.63 -23.66 28.76
C LEU A 42 10.81 -24.44 27.74
N LEU A 43 11.44 -24.89 26.67
CA LEU A 43 10.78 -25.69 25.62
C LEU A 43 10.32 -27.07 26.14
N SER A 44 11.04 -27.66 27.08
CA SER A 44 10.66 -28.94 27.72
C SER A 44 9.39 -28.78 28.59
N ASN A 45 9.13 -27.62 29.12
CA ASN A 45 7.99 -27.30 29.99
C ASN A 45 6.93 -26.41 29.32
N LEU A 46 6.93 -26.33 28.00
CA LEU A 46 6.13 -25.40 27.23
C LEU A 46 4.62 -25.50 27.48
N ALA A 47 4.09 -26.75 27.42
CA ALA A 47 2.66 -27.01 27.63
C ALA A 47 2.16 -26.54 29.00
N THR A 48 2.94 -26.79 30.06
CA THR A 48 2.63 -26.35 31.40
C THR A 48 2.72 -24.81 31.56
N THR A 49 3.73 -24.23 30.92
CA THR A 49 3.97 -22.77 31.01
C THR A 49 2.84 -21.94 30.41
N ILE A 50 2.23 -22.41 29.32
CA ILE A 50 1.17 -21.67 28.61
C ILE A 50 -0.24 -22.09 29.02
N ALA A 51 -0.41 -23.08 29.87
CA ALA A 51 -1.71 -23.72 30.13
C ALA A 51 -2.80 -22.77 30.62
N ASP A 52 -2.43 -21.77 31.39
CA ASP A 52 -3.34 -20.80 32.02
C ASP A 52 -3.23 -19.38 31.42
N LEU A 53 -2.52 -19.24 30.30
CA LEU A 53 -2.41 -17.96 29.60
C LEU A 53 -3.55 -17.76 28.59
N GLU A 54 -3.98 -16.50 28.46
CA GLU A 54 -4.92 -16.10 27.42
C GLU A 54 -4.25 -16.13 26.01
N PRO A 55 -5.02 -16.27 24.92
CA PRO A 55 -4.45 -16.39 23.58
C PRO A 55 -3.44 -15.29 23.20
N HIS A 56 -3.75 -14.02 23.50
CA HIS A 56 -2.82 -12.92 23.22
C HIS A 56 -1.52 -12.98 24.04
N GLN A 57 -1.60 -13.48 25.27
CA GLN A 57 -0.43 -13.70 26.13
C GLN A 57 0.43 -14.86 25.60
N ILE A 58 -0.19 -15.92 25.11
CA ILE A 58 0.49 -17.03 24.44
C ILE A 58 1.26 -16.53 23.21
N HIS A 59 0.64 -15.67 22.40
CA HIS A 59 1.30 -15.10 21.22
C HIS A 59 2.53 -14.26 21.61
N THR A 60 2.42 -13.41 22.63
CA THR A 60 3.55 -12.63 23.16
C THR A 60 4.66 -13.55 23.71
N PHE A 61 4.29 -14.63 24.38
CA PHE A 61 5.25 -15.61 24.87
C PHE A 61 5.98 -16.31 23.75
N TYR A 62 5.28 -16.78 22.72
CA TYR A 62 5.90 -17.39 21.53
C TYR A 62 6.83 -16.41 20.79
N GLU A 63 6.45 -15.17 20.67
CA GLU A 63 7.32 -14.12 20.12
C GLU A 63 8.61 -13.99 20.94
N SER A 64 8.51 -13.99 22.25
CA SER A 64 9.66 -13.92 23.16
C SER A 64 10.61 -15.09 22.96
N VAL A 65 10.07 -16.31 22.91
CA VAL A 65 10.89 -17.51 22.66
C VAL A 65 11.51 -17.50 21.27
N GLY A 66 10.82 -16.98 20.28
CA GLY A 66 11.36 -16.77 18.93
C GLY A 66 12.59 -15.84 18.93
N HIS A 67 12.59 -14.79 19.73
CA HIS A 67 13.76 -13.94 19.92
C HIS A 67 14.95 -14.68 20.56
N MET A 68 14.68 -15.56 21.52
CA MET A 68 15.74 -16.41 22.10
C MET A 68 16.36 -17.32 21.04
N ILE A 69 15.51 -18.02 20.28
CA ILE A 69 15.94 -18.96 19.24
C ILE A 69 16.72 -18.22 18.14
N GLN A 70 16.31 -17.03 17.78
CA GLN A 70 17.01 -16.19 16.79
C GLN A 70 18.47 -15.90 17.20
N ALA A 71 18.76 -15.84 18.50
CA ALA A 71 20.10 -15.60 19.02
C ALA A 71 21.02 -16.83 18.96
N GLU A 72 20.49 -18.02 18.72
CA GLU A 72 21.28 -19.25 18.54
C GLU A 72 22.04 -19.20 17.21
N SER A 73 23.35 -19.33 17.26
CA SER A 73 24.22 -19.30 16.08
C SER A 73 24.37 -20.65 15.36
N ASP A 74 24.15 -21.76 16.08
CA ASP A 74 24.19 -23.09 15.51
C ASP A 74 22.89 -23.39 14.77
N ASN A 75 22.97 -23.59 13.46
CA ASN A 75 21.78 -23.80 12.60
C ASN A 75 21.00 -25.07 13.03
N THR A 76 21.69 -26.14 13.39
CA THR A 76 21.06 -27.42 13.79
C THR A 76 20.27 -27.23 15.10
N LYS A 77 20.89 -26.62 16.11
CA LYS A 77 20.23 -26.31 17.38
C LYS A 77 19.06 -25.38 17.22
N ARG A 78 19.23 -24.33 16.39
CA ARG A 78 18.16 -23.35 16.12
C ARG A 78 16.94 -24.01 15.48
N ASP A 79 17.15 -24.87 14.49
CA ASP A 79 16.06 -25.55 13.81
C ASP A 79 15.40 -26.60 14.76
N GLU A 80 16.15 -27.24 15.62
CA GLU A 80 15.62 -28.14 16.65
C GLU A 80 14.78 -27.38 17.69
N TYR A 81 15.23 -26.23 18.15
CA TYR A 81 14.45 -25.36 19.05
C TYR A 81 13.16 -24.88 18.39
N LEU A 82 13.21 -24.48 17.14
CA LEU A 82 12.01 -24.07 16.39
C LEU A 82 11.01 -25.23 16.29
N LYS A 83 11.47 -26.41 15.97
CA LYS A 83 10.61 -27.59 15.89
C LYS A 83 9.93 -27.91 17.23
N ARG A 84 10.67 -27.77 18.33
CA ARG A 84 10.12 -27.96 19.68
C ARG A 84 9.11 -26.87 20.02
N LEU A 85 9.41 -25.63 19.74
CA LEU A 85 8.50 -24.50 19.97
C LEU A 85 7.17 -24.68 19.24
N MET A 86 7.22 -25.09 17.98
CA MET A 86 6.03 -25.20 17.13
C MET A 86 5.32 -26.55 17.23
N SER A 87 5.78 -27.46 18.11
CA SER A 87 5.20 -28.79 18.24
C SER A 87 3.71 -28.79 18.57
N LEU A 88 3.27 -27.98 19.51
CA LEU A 88 1.86 -27.90 19.92
C LEU A 88 0.97 -27.30 18.82
N PRO A 89 1.26 -26.13 18.25
CA PRO A 89 0.48 -25.62 17.12
C PRO A 89 0.51 -26.56 15.91
N ASN A 90 1.63 -27.19 15.60
CA ASN A 90 1.72 -28.09 14.46
C ASN A 90 0.92 -29.38 14.67
N GLN A 91 0.88 -29.91 15.88
CA GLN A 91 0.03 -31.05 16.21
C GLN A 91 -1.46 -30.72 16.01
N LYS A 92 -1.90 -29.60 16.54
CA LYS A 92 -3.28 -29.14 16.37
C LYS A 92 -3.62 -28.85 14.90
N TRP A 93 -2.71 -28.25 14.16
CA TRP A 93 -2.85 -28.01 12.72
C TRP A 93 -3.01 -29.34 11.95
N ALA A 94 -2.14 -30.32 12.22
CA ALA A 94 -2.22 -31.63 11.58
C ALA A 94 -3.54 -32.36 11.89
N GLU A 95 -4.05 -32.27 13.10
CA GLU A 95 -5.38 -32.80 13.47
C GLU A 95 -6.49 -32.16 12.63
N ILE A 96 -6.51 -30.83 12.54
CA ILE A 96 -7.53 -30.09 11.79
C ILE A 96 -7.44 -30.44 10.30
N ILE A 97 -6.27 -30.46 9.72
CA ILE A 97 -6.07 -30.80 8.30
C ILE A 97 -6.49 -32.27 8.04
N GLY A 98 -6.12 -33.19 8.94
CA GLY A 98 -6.53 -34.57 8.85
C GLY A 98 -8.05 -34.77 8.90
N GLN A 99 -8.72 -34.08 9.80
CA GLN A 99 -10.17 -34.10 9.90
C GLN A 99 -10.85 -33.44 8.69
N ALA A 100 -10.31 -32.31 8.21
CA ALA A 100 -10.82 -31.61 7.03
C ALA A 100 -10.68 -32.44 5.76
N SER A 101 -9.67 -33.31 5.66
CA SER A 101 -9.50 -34.22 4.53
C SER A 101 -10.58 -35.31 4.47
N GLN A 102 -11.18 -35.66 5.62
CA GLN A 102 -12.29 -36.59 5.72
C GLN A 102 -13.65 -35.91 5.53
N SER A 103 -13.83 -34.73 6.09
CA SER A 103 -15.03 -33.90 5.95
C SER A 103 -14.70 -32.41 6.01
N ILE A 104 -14.95 -31.71 4.91
CA ILE A 104 -14.74 -30.27 4.81
C ILE A 104 -15.63 -29.49 5.80
N ASP A 105 -16.79 -30.06 6.18
CA ASP A 105 -17.74 -29.39 7.07
C ASP A 105 -17.16 -29.06 8.45
N ILE A 106 -16.10 -29.72 8.88
CA ILE A 106 -15.44 -29.41 10.13
C ILE A 106 -14.87 -27.98 10.14
N LEU A 107 -14.45 -27.46 9.00
CA LEU A 107 -13.94 -26.10 8.85
C LEU A 107 -15.00 -25.03 9.04
N LYS A 108 -16.28 -25.38 9.02
CA LYS A 108 -17.42 -24.49 9.30
C LYS A 108 -17.68 -24.33 10.81
N ASN A 109 -17.13 -25.20 11.63
CA ASN A 109 -17.29 -25.14 13.08
C ASN A 109 -16.52 -23.94 13.64
N GLN A 110 -17.21 -23.07 14.42
CA GLN A 110 -16.62 -21.84 14.94
C GLN A 110 -15.39 -22.10 15.84
N ASP A 111 -15.40 -23.15 16.63
CA ASP A 111 -14.27 -23.49 17.50
C ASP A 111 -13.05 -23.92 16.68
N VAL A 112 -13.27 -24.67 15.59
CA VAL A 112 -12.20 -24.99 14.63
C VAL A 112 -11.67 -23.75 13.95
N ILE A 113 -12.52 -22.82 13.53
CA ILE A 113 -12.11 -21.54 12.91
C ILE A 113 -11.23 -20.74 13.88
N ARG A 114 -11.64 -20.62 15.14
CA ARG A 114 -10.85 -19.95 16.18
C ARG A 114 -9.52 -20.63 16.42
N SER A 115 -9.49 -21.96 16.43
CA SER A 115 -8.24 -22.74 16.55
C SER A 115 -7.30 -22.49 15.38
N VAL A 116 -7.82 -22.47 14.15
CA VAL A 116 -7.03 -22.14 12.95
C VAL A 116 -6.45 -20.72 13.06
N LEU A 117 -7.27 -19.76 13.45
CA LEU A 117 -6.83 -18.37 13.66
C LEU A 117 -5.72 -18.28 14.69
N ASN A 118 -5.87 -18.93 15.83
CA ASN A 118 -4.85 -18.95 16.89
C ASN A 118 -3.54 -19.60 16.43
N ILE A 119 -3.60 -20.69 15.67
CA ILE A 119 -2.40 -21.33 15.11
C ILE A 119 -1.68 -20.37 14.18
N LEU A 120 -2.40 -19.70 13.30
CA LEU A 120 -1.82 -18.73 12.37
C LEU A 120 -1.21 -17.52 13.10
N GLN A 121 -1.89 -17.00 14.11
CA GLN A 121 -1.39 -15.89 14.93
C GLN A 121 -0.11 -16.28 15.70
N THR A 122 -0.06 -17.48 16.23
CA THR A 122 1.15 -18.02 16.88
C THR A 122 2.31 -18.11 15.89
N ASN A 123 2.07 -18.62 14.70
CA ASN A 123 3.06 -18.64 13.63
C ASN A 123 3.54 -17.24 13.23
N THR A 124 2.63 -16.29 13.10
CA THR A 124 2.97 -14.89 12.79
C THR A 124 3.88 -14.28 13.87
N SER A 125 3.56 -14.51 15.14
CA SER A 125 4.36 -14.03 16.26
C SER A 125 5.79 -14.57 16.23
N VAL A 126 5.96 -15.87 15.96
CA VAL A 126 7.27 -16.49 15.83
C VAL A 126 8.01 -16.01 14.57
N ALA A 127 7.33 -15.90 13.44
CA ALA A 127 7.90 -15.35 12.21
C ALA A 127 8.43 -13.93 12.42
N SER A 128 7.69 -13.11 13.14
CA SER A 128 8.07 -11.73 13.47
C SER A 128 9.39 -11.64 14.24
N SER A 129 9.61 -12.53 15.20
CA SER A 129 10.78 -12.50 16.08
C SER A 129 11.97 -13.31 15.53
N LEU A 130 11.70 -14.42 14.86
CA LEU A 130 12.72 -15.32 14.33
C LEU A 130 13.26 -14.87 12.96
N GLY A 131 12.48 -14.14 12.21
CA GLY A 131 12.87 -13.60 10.91
C GLY A 131 13.13 -14.70 9.87
N PRO A 132 14.25 -14.64 9.14
CA PRO A 132 14.56 -15.58 8.05
C PRO A 132 14.68 -17.02 8.52
N HIS A 133 15.00 -17.25 9.76
CA HIS A 133 15.14 -18.58 10.35
C HIS A 133 13.80 -19.29 10.59
N PHE A 134 12.69 -18.63 10.33
CA PHE A 134 11.36 -19.22 10.32
C PHE A 134 11.08 -20.08 9.07
N PHE A 135 11.94 -20.06 8.09
CA PHE A 135 11.76 -20.77 6.81
C PHE A 135 11.37 -22.25 6.96
N PRO A 136 12.00 -23.07 7.83
CA PRO A 136 11.60 -24.46 7.98
C PRO A 136 10.14 -24.62 8.41
N GLN A 137 9.66 -23.75 9.27
CA GLN A 137 8.28 -23.80 9.77
C GLN A 137 7.25 -23.39 8.70
N ILE A 138 7.48 -22.28 8.01
CA ILE A 138 6.54 -21.84 6.98
C ILE A 138 6.49 -22.83 5.82
N SER A 139 7.61 -23.42 5.45
CA SER A 139 7.67 -24.47 4.42
C SER A 139 6.83 -25.67 4.78
N LEU A 140 6.77 -26.03 6.07
CA LEU A 140 5.98 -27.15 6.54
C LEU A 140 4.47 -26.97 6.36
N ILE A 141 3.96 -25.75 6.62
CA ILE A 141 2.52 -25.47 6.66
C ILE A 141 1.98 -24.74 5.42
N PHE A 142 2.85 -24.28 4.54
CA PHE A 142 2.50 -23.31 3.49
C PHE A 142 1.40 -23.79 2.53
N LEU A 143 1.52 -24.97 1.96
CA LEU A 143 0.55 -25.47 1.00
C LEU A 143 -0.80 -25.78 1.64
N ASP A 144 -0.82 -26.36 2.82
CA ASP A 144 -2.05 -26.60 3.59
C ASP A 144 -2.71 -25.26 3.99
N MET A 145 -1.89 -24.28 4.34
CA MET A 145 -2.35 -22.93 4.68
C MET A 145 -3.05 -22.28 3.49
N LEU A 146 -2.52 -22.40 2.28
CA LEU A 146 -3.17 -21.89 1.05
C LEU A 146 -4.46 -22.66 0.74
N THR A 147 -4.51 -23.96 0.98
CA THR A 147 -5.74 -24.75 0.81
C THR A 147 -6.82 -24.29 1.77
N VAL A 148 -6.50 -24.09 3.04
CA VAL A 148 -7.42 -23.56 4.05
C VAL A 148 -7.89 -22.14 3.69
N TYR A 149 -6.99 -21.28 3.22
CA TYR A 149 -7.31 -19.94 2.72
C TYR A 149 -8.39 -19.99 1.63
N ARG A 150 -8.18 -20.83 0.64
CA ARG A 150 -9.12 -21.01 -0.46
C ARG A 150 -10.49 -21.48 0.02
N MET A 151 -10.53 -22.45 0.92
CA MET A 151 -11.79 -22.99 1.46
C MET A 151 -12.55 -21.93 2.25
N TYR A 152 -11.90 -21.17 3.09
CA TYR A 152 -12.55 -20.09 3.82
C TYR A 152 -12.95 -18.94 2.90
N SER A 153 -12.20 -18.67 1.85
CA SER A 153 -12.61 -17.70 0.84
C SER A 153 -13.88 -18.11 0.11
N GLU A 154 -13.99 -19.36 -0.30
CA GLU A 154 -15.20 -19.91 -0.91
C GLU A 154 -16.40 -19.83 0.04
N LEU A 155 -16.20 -20.10 1.33
CA LEU A 155 -17.24 -20.00 2.35
C LEU A 155 -17.68 -18.55 2.58
N VAL A 156 -16.78 -17.59 2.60
CA VAL A 156 -17.10 -16.16 2.66
C VAL A 156 -17.92 -15.75 1.43
N SER A 157 -17.47 -16.12 0.25
CA SER A 157 -18.13 -15.75 -1.02
C SER A 157 -19.54 -16.32 -1.11
N SER A 158 -19.73 -17.61 -0.77
CA SER A 158 -21.05 -18.24 -0.78
C SER A 158 -22.00 -17.66 0.27
N THR A 159 -21.49 -17.37 1.47
CA THR A 159 -22.30 -16.77 2.54
C THR A 159 -22.76 -15.35 2.17
N ILE A 160 -21.91 -14.55 1.54
CA ILE A 160 -22.27 -13.22 1.06
C ILE A 160 -23.26 -13.31 -0.12
N ALA A 161 -23.05 -14.25 -1.03
CA ALA A 161 -23.97 -14.46 -2.16
C ALA A 161 -25.37 -14.84 -1.72
N GLU A 162 -25.51 -15.68 -0.70
CA GLU A 162 -26.79 -16.13 -0.15
C GLU A 162 -27.45 -15.08 0.75
N GLY A 163 -26.66 -14.40 1.59
CA GLY A 163 -27.16 -13.48 2.62
C GLY A 163 -27.20 -12.00 2.23
N GLY A 164 -26.72 -11.65 1.04
CA GLY A 164 -26.62 -10.26 0.57
C GLY A 164 -25.60 -9.40 1.33
N PRO A 165 -25.64 -8.06 1.14
CA PRO A 165 -24.63 -7.14 1.70
C PRO A 165 -24.47 -7.19 3.23
N PHE A 166 -25.53 -7.52 3.94
CA PHE A 166 -25.50 -7.63 5.41
C PHE A 166 -24.69 -8.83 5.91
N ALA A 167 -24.57 -9.89 5.11
CA ALA A 167 -23.83 -11.09 5.47
C ALA A 167 -22.34 -10.78 5.71
N SER A 168 -21.76 -9.84 4.98
CA SER A 168 -20.37 -9.41 5.14
C SER A 168 -20.08 -8.82 6.53
N ARG A 169 -21.08 -8.36 7.24
CA ARG A 169 -20.98 -7.73 8.57
C ARG A 169 -21.25 -8.68 9.73
N THR A 170 -21.66 -9.92 9.46
CA THR A 170 -21.93 -10.91 10.51
C THR A 170 -20.64 -11.32 11.22
N SER A 171 -20.78 -11.72 12.49
CA SER A 171 -19.64 -12.21 13.29
C SER A 171 -18.97 -13.42 12.67
N PHE A 172 -19.76 -14.30 12.05
CA PHE A 172 -19.26 -15.49 11.37
C PHE A 172 -18.36 -15.14 10.18
N VAL A 173 -18.82 -14.27 9.28
CA VAL A 173 -18.02 -13.82 8.12
C VAL A 173 -16.80 -13.03 8.56
N LYS A 174 -16.91 -12.19 9.58
CA LYS A 174 -15.76 -11.48 10.15
C LYS A 174 -14.70 -12.43 10.70
N LEU A 175 -15.12 -13.51 11.34
CA LEU A 175 -14.20 -14.53 11.85
C LEU A 175 -13.47 -15.27 10.70
N LEU A 176 -14.20 -15.69 9.68
CA LEU A 176 -13.63 -16.29 8.47
C LEU A 176 -12.62 -15.36 7.79
N ARG A 177 -12.97 -14.09 7.65
CA ARG A 177 -12.09 -13.08 7.06
C ARG A 177 -10.86 -12.82 7.91
N SER A 178 -10.97 -12.94 9.23
CA SER A 178 -9.81 -12.84 10.13
C SER A 178 -8.78 -13.92 9.85
N VAL A 179 -9.23 -15.15 9.55
CA VAL A 179 -8.33 -16.25 9.13
C VAL A 179 -7.62 -15.91 7.82
N LYS A 180 -8.35 -15.41 6.85
CA LYS A 180 -7.76 -14.98 5.56
C LYS A 180 -6.70 -13.89 5.77
N ARG A 181 -7.02 -12.86 6.51
CA ARG A 181 -6.10 -11.74 6.80
C ARG A 181 -4.86 -12.21 7.54
N GLU A 182 -5.03 -13.08 8.51
CA GLU A 182 -3.89 -13.61 9.28
C GLU A 182 -2.98 -14.49 8.42
N THR A 183 -3.55 -15.28 7.51
CA THR A 183 -2.77 -16.04 6.52
C THR A 183 -1.89 -15.11 5.68
N LEU A 184 -2.48 -14.06 5.14
CA LEU A 184 -1.77 -13.06 4.33
C LEU A 184 -0.70 -12.32 5.16
N LYS A 185 -1.04 -11.96 6.39
CA LYS A 185 -0.12 -11.30 7.32
C LYS A 185 1.08 -12.18 7.68
N LEU A 186 0.85 -13.47 7.91
CA LEU A 186 1.93 -14.41 8.18
C LEU A 186 2.91 -14.49 7.01
N ILE A 187 2.41 -14.63 5.81
CA ILE A 187 3.24 -14.69 4.60
C ILE A 187 4.00 -13.37 4.42
N GLU A 188 3.33 -12.24 4.54
CA GLU A 188 3.93 -10.90 4.43
C GLU A 188 5.02 -10.67 5.48
N THR A 189 4.76 -11.05 6.74
CA THR A 189 5.72 -10.93 7.82
C THR A 189 6.98 -11.75 7.54
N PHE A 190 6.83 -12.95 7.06
CA PHE A 190 7.98 -13.78 6.68
C PHE A 190 8.75 -13.21 5.51
N VAL A 191 8.07 -12.81 4.44
CA VAL A 191 8.72 -12.21 3.25
C VAL A 191 9.47 -10.93 3.62
N ASP A 192 8.86 -10.06 4.41
CA ASP A 192 9.48 -8.81 4.83
C ASP A 192 10.78 -9.04 5.62
N LYS A 193 10.80 -10.05 6.47
CA LYS A 193 11.94 -10.38 7.32
C LYS A 193 12.93 -11.36 6.69
N ALA A 194 12.56 -12.05 5.63
CA ALA A 194 13.46 -12.96 4.93
C ALA A 194 14.65 -12.19 4.36
N GLU A 195 15.85 -12.74 4.55
CA GLU A 195 17.02 -12.24 3.85
C GLU A 195 16.91 -12.55 2.37
N ASP A 196 17.65 -11.78 1.56
CA ASP A 196 17.56 -11.82 0.10
C ASP A 196 17.90 -13.23 -0.45
N LEU A 197 16.88 -14.01 -0.67
CA LEU A 197 16.97 -15.36 -1.19
C LEU A 197 16.07 -15.47 -2.42
N PRO A 198 16.56 -15.17 -3.63
CA PRO A 198 15.76 -15.19 -4.87
C PRO A 198 14.99 -16.49 -5.07
N HIS A 199 15.52 -17.62 -4.61
CA HIS A 199 14.86 -18.92 -4.71
C HIS A 199 13.59 -19.03 -3.84
N LEU A 200 13.46 -18.24 -2.77
CA LEU A 200 12.25 -18.23 -1.96
C LEU A 200 11.07 -17.64 -2.74
N GLY A 201 11.30 -16.57 -3.50
CA GLY A 201 10.29 -16.02 -4.40
C GLY A 201 9.80 -17.05 -5.41
N LYS A 202 10.71 -17.80 -6.00
CA LYS A 202 10.38 -18.88 -6.95
C LYS A 202 9.62 -20.04 -6.31
N GLN A 203 9.82 -20.29 -5.02
CA GLN A 203 9.15 -21.35 -4.28
C GLN A 203 7.77 -20.95 -3.81
N PHE A 204 7.59 -19.74 -3.26
CA PHE A 204 6.35 -19.31 -2.60
C PHE A 204 5.38 -18.57 -3.52
N VAL A 205 5.87 -17.79 -4.47
CA VAL A 205 5.00 -16.94 -5.30
C VAL A 205 4.10 -17.75 -6.25
N PRO A 206 4.59 -18.73 -7.04
CA PRO A 206 3.72 -19.47 -7.96
C PRO A 206 2.54 -20.16 -7.29
N PRO A 207 2.67 -20.84 -6.13
CA PRO A 207 1.53 -21.46 -5.47
C PRO A 207 0.46 -20.49 -4.98
N MET A 208 0.79 -19.21 -4.76
CA MET A 208 -0.14 -18.18 -4.31
C MET A 208 -0.96 -17.57 -5.44
N MET A 209 -0.53 -17.68 -6.68
CA MET A 209 -1.12 -16.95 -7.80
C MET A 209 -2.63 -17.21 -7.95
N ASP A 210 -3.08 -18.45 -7.96
CA ASP A 210 -4.51 -18.73 -8.05
C ASP A 210 -5.25 -18.59 -6.71
N PRO A 211 -4.80 -19.20 -5.61
CA PRO A 211 -5.51 -19.09 -4.34
C PRO A 211 -5.66 -17.65 -3.80
N VAL A 212 -4.69 -16.79 -4.05
CA VAL A 212 -4.66 -15.42 -3.52
C VAL A 212 -5.07 -14.40 -4.56
N LEU A 213 -4.35 -14.30 -5.68
CA LEU A 213 -4.65 -13.31 -6.74
C LEU A 213 -5.91 -13.67 -7.51
N GLY A 214 -6.06 -14.92 -7.94
CA GLY A 214 -7.24 -15.37 -8.66
C GLY A 214 -8.50 -15.23 -7.81
N ASP A 215 -8.42 -15.54 -6.52
CA ASP A 215 -9.49 -15.34 -5.56
C ASP A 215 -9.88 -13.85 -5.44
N TYR A 216 -8.90 -12.96 -5.27
CA TYR A 216 -9.14 -11.52 -5.21
C TYR A 216 -9.87 -11.00 -6.44
N ALA A 217 -9.44 -11.41 -7.62
CA ALA A 217 -10.06 -11.00 -8.89
C ALA A 217 -11.52 -11.48 -9.04
N ARG A 218 -11.81 -12.72 -8.61
CA ARG A 218 -13.14 -13.33 -8.74
C ARG A 218 -14.15 -12.86 -7.69
N ASN A 219 -13.68 -12.37 -6.54
CA ASN A 219 -14.56 -11.99 -5.45
C ASN A 219 -15.34 -10.70 -5.70
N VAL A 220 -16.45 -10.57 -5.00
CA VAL A 220 -17.17 -9.30 -4.91
C VAL A 220 -16.36 -8.29 -4.09
N PRO A 221 -16.53 -6.97 -4.30
CA PRO A 221 -15.73 -5.95 -3.62
C PRO A 221 -15.65 -6.11 -2.11
N ASP A 222 -16.77 -6.36 -1.44
CA ASP A 222 -16.83 -6.50 0.03
C ASP A 222 -16.15 -7.77 0.57
N ALA A 223 -15.82 -8.72 -0.30
CA ALA A 223 -15.10 -9.95 0.07
C ALA A 223 -13.60 -9.91 -0.29
N ARG A 224 -13.13 -8.84 -0.94
CA ARG A 224 -11.72 -8.67 -1.28
C ARG A 224 -10.93 -8.19 -0.08
N GLU A 225 -9.87 -8.91 0.28
CA GLU A 225 -8.98 -8.51 1.38
C GLU A 225 -7.90 -7.55 0.88
N SER A 226 -7.82 -6.37 1.49
CA SER A 226 -6.81 -5.35 1.14
C SER A 226 -5.37 -5.83 1.38
N GLU A 227 -5.19 -6.77 2.29
CA GLU A 227 -3.90 -7.40 2.62
C GLU A 227 -3.26 -8.12 1.44
N VAL A 228 -4.04 -8.53 0.43
CA VAL A 228 -3.51 -9.07 -0.82
C VAL A 228 -2.63 -8.04 -1.53
N LEU A 229 -3.06 -6.79 -1.56
CA LEU A 229 -2.32 -5.69 -2.19
C LEU A 229 -1.01 -5.41 -1.46
N SER A 230 -1.04 -5.34 -0.13
CA SER A 230 0.16 -5.10 0.66
C SER A 230 1.13 -6.28 0.61
N LEU A 231 0.63 -7.51 0.57
CA LEU A 231 1.47 -8.70 0.41
C LEU A 231 2.27 -8.65 -0.89
N PHE A 232 1.63 -8.39 -2.02
CA PHE A 232 2.31 -8.32 -3.30
C PHE A 232 3.21 -7.08 -3.43
N ALA A 233 2.87 -5.97 -2.80
CA ALA A 233 3.78 -4.83 -2.68
C ALA A 233 5.06 -5.21 -1.92
N THR A 234 4.94 -5.90 -0.81
CA THR A 234 6.08 -6.40 -0.02
C THR A 234 6.92 -7.39 -0.81
N ILE A 235 6.29 -8.32 -1.54
CA ILE A 235 6.99 -9.29 -2.40
C ILE A 235 7.80 -8.56 -3.48
N ILE A 236 7.22 -7.58 -4.15
CA ILE A 236 7.91 -6.81 -5.20
C ILE A 236 9.04 -5.97 -4.61
N ASN A 237 8.83 -5.31 -3.48
CA ASN A 237 9.87 -4.54 -2.80
C ASN A 237 11.04 -5.43 -2.35
N LYS A 238 10.78 -6.68 -2.00
CA LYS A 238 11.78 -7.64 -1.54
C LYS A 238 12.57 -8.24 -2.70
N TYR A 239 11.88 -8.79 -3.68
CA TYR A 239 12.50 -9.52 -4.79
C TYR A 239 12.78 -8.66 -6.03
N LYS A 240 12.26 -7.43 -6.06
CA LYS A 240 12.57 -6.41 -7.08
C LYS A 240 12.43 -6.94 -8.52
N GLY A 241 13.48 -6.80 -9.31
CA GLY A 241 13.49 -7.19 -10.71
C GLY A 241 13.22 -8.69 -10.98
N GLU A 242 13.42 -9.56 -10.00
CA GLU A 242 13.08 -10.98 -10.11
C GLU A 242 11.56 -11.19 -10.28
N MET A 243 10.74 -10.20 -9.89
CA MET A 243 9.29 -10.24 -10.04
C MET A 243 8.78 -9.72 -11.38
N LEU A 244 9.65 -9.26 -12.26
CA LEU A 244 9.26 -8.62 -13.51
C LEU A 244 8.28 -9.46 -14.35
N GLU A 245 8.52 -10.76 -14.44
CA GLU A 245 7.68 -11.68 -15.23
C GLU A 245 6.30 -11.92 -14.62
N ASP A 246 6.17 -11.76 -13.29
CA ASP A 246 4.93 -11.97 -12.56
C ASP A 246 4.03 -10.73 -12.53
N VAL A 247 4.59 -9.54 -12.74
CA VAL A 247 3.87 -8.27 -12.68
C VAL A 247 2.66 -8.20 -13.61
N PRO A 248 2.71 -8.65 -14.88
CA PRO A 248 1.54 -8.61 -15.75
C PRO A 248 0.34 -9.36 -15.17
N ARG A 249 0.56 -10.52 -14.56
CA ARG A 249 -0.49 -11.33 -13.94
C ARG A 249 -1.02 -10.67 -12.66
N ILE A 250 -0.14 -10.11 -11.84
CA ILE A 250 -0.53 -9.34 -10.65
C ILE A 250 -1.39 -8.14 -11.07
N PHE A 251 -0.93 -7.39 -12.06
CA PHE A 251 -1.62 -6.23 -12.58
C PHE A 251 -3.03 -6.58 -13.11
N GLU A 252 -3.13 -7.62 -13.93
CA GLU A 252 -4.41 -8.08 -14.47
C GLU A 252 -5.39 -8.50 -13.37
N ALA A 253 -4.90 -9.17 -12.32
CA ALA A 253 -5.75 -9.67 -11.25
C ALA A 253 -6.31 -8.56 -10.34
N VAL A 254 -5.54 -7.52 -10.05
CA VAL A 254 -5.89 -6.58 -8.97
C VAL A 254 -6.16 -5.15 -9.44
N PHE A 255 -5.66 -4.74 -10.61
CA PHE A 255 -5.62 -3.33 -10.97
C PHE A 255 -7.00 -2.75 -11.25
N GLN A 256 -7.67 -3.22 -12.31
CA GLN A 256 -8.94 -2.65 -12.73
C GLN A 256 -10.03 -2.84 -11.67
N CYS A 257 -10.14 -4.03 -11.09
CA CYS A 257 -11.17 -4.30 -10.10
C CYS A 257 -11.00 -3.47 -8.82
N THR A 258 -9.76 -3.20 -8.40
CA THR A 258 -9.52 -2.32 -7.24
C THR A 258 -9.81 -0.87 -7.58
N LEU A 259 -9.40 -0.39 -8.75
CA LEU A 259 -9.74 0.97 -9.21
C LEU A 259 -11.25 1.22 -9.21
N GLU A 260 -12.03 0.27 -9.73
CA GLU A 260 -13.50 0.37 -9.73
C GLU A 260 -14.07 0.48 -8.31
N MET A 261 -13.43 -0.16 -7.32
CA MET A 261 -13.84 -0.06 -5.91
C MET A 261 -13.56 1.33 -5.33
N ILE A 262 -12.33 1.83 -5.50
CA ILE A 262 -11.82 3.00 -4.76
C ILE A 262 -12.14 4.35 -5.41
N THR A 263 -12.47 4.38 -6.71
CA THR A 263 -12.67 5.64 -7.44
C THR A 263 -14.12 6.12 -7.51
N LYS A 264 -15.07 5.36 -6.98
CA LYS A 264 -16.49 5.77 -6.93
C LYS A 264 -16.71 7.00 -6.05
N ASN A 265 -15.98 7.11 -4.96
CA ASN A 265 -15.94 8.26 -4.08
C ASN A 265 -14.60 8.31 -3.32
N PHE A 266 -14.39 9.32 -2.47
CA PHE A 266 -13.16 9.47 -1.69
C PHE A 266 -13.19 8.77 -0.31
N GLU A 267 -14.25 8.07 0.05
CA GLU A 267 -14.45 7.52 1.40
C GLU A 267 -14.39 5.99 1.45
N ASP A 268 -14.96 5.33 0.44
CA ASP A 268 -15.07 3.86 0.43
C ASP A 268 -13.70 3.18 0.27
N TYR A 269 -13.55 2.06 0.96
CA TYR A 269 -12.38 1.19 0.89
C TYR A 269 -11.03 1.89 1.16
N PRO A 270 -10.88 2.60 2.31
CA PRO A 270 -9.67 3.38 2.58
C PRO A 270 -8.40 2.52 2.63
N GLU A 271 -8.48 1.30 3.16
CA GLU A 271 -7.35 0.37 3.23
C GLU A 271 -6.93 -0.12 1.82
N HIS A 272 -7.88 -0.46 0.97
CA HIS A 272 -7.62 -0.86 -0.42
C HIS A 272 -6.96 0.29 -1.19
N ARG A 273 -7.42 1.51 -0.98
CA ARG A 273 -6.87 2.71 -1.62
C ARG A 273 -5.40 2.90 -1.28
N LEU A 274 -5.08 2.90 0.00
CA LEU A 274 -3.72 3.08 0.48
C LEU A 274 -2.78 1.98 -0.04
N LYS A 275 -3.20 0.73 0.08
CA LYS A 275 -2.40 -0.43 -0.31
C LYS A 275 -2.27 -0.58 -1.82
N PHE A 276 -3.29 -0.18 -2.58
CA PHE A 276 -3.24 -0.16 -4.04
C PHE A 276 -2.12 0.77 -4.57
N PHE A 277 -2.05 1.99 -4.08
CA PHE A 277 -1.00 2.91 -4.51
C PHE A 277 0.39 2.51 -4.00
N SER A 278 0.48 1.85 -2.85
CA SER A 278 1.73 1.23 -2.39
C SER A 278 2.21 0.12 -3.33
N LEU A 279 1.29 -0.72 -3.82
CA LEU A 279 1.60 -1.75 -4.82
C LEU A 279 2.04 -1.13 -6.15
N LEU A 280 1.32 -0.15 -6.63
CA LEU A 280 1.66 0.53 -7.88
C LEU A 280 3.03 1.20 -7.79
N ARG A 281 3.36 1.80 -6.64
CA ARG A 281 4.68 2.37 -6.38
C ARG A 281 5.78 1.32 -6.39
N ALA A 282 5.57 0.16 -5.78
CA ALA A 282 6.52 -0.95 -5.81
C ALA A 282 6.80 -1.40 -7.23
N ILE A 283 5.76 -1.54 -8.06
CA ILE A 283 5.90 -1.89 -9.48
C ILE A 283 6.69 -0.81 -10.23
N GLY A 284 6.34 0.45 -10.05
CA GLY A 284 7.02 1.58 -10.70
C GLY A 284 8.50 1.70 -10.33
N THR A 285 8.83 1.42 -9.07
CA THR A 285 10.20 1.51 -8.56
C THR A 285 11.08 0.34 -9.02
N HIS A 286 10.57 -0.89 -8.94
CA HIS A 286 11.39 -2.10 -9.11
C HIS A 286 11.16 -2.83 -10.42
N CYS A 287 10.00 -2.63 -11.06
CA CYS A 287 9.57 -3.34 -12.25
C CYS A 287 9.06 -2.36 -13.33
N PHE A 288 9.70 -1.22 -13.47
CA PHE A 288 9.28 -0.18 -14.44
C PHE A 288 9.17 -0.71 -15.87
N GLN A 289 10.03 -1.65 -16.25
CA GLN A 289 9.95 -2.30 -17.57
C GLN A 289 8.59 -2.94 -17.85
N ALA A 290 7.91 -3.44 -16.83
CA ALA A 290 6.56 -3.97 -16.97
C ALA A 290 5.52 -2.88 -17.30
N LEU A 291 5.71 -1.66 -16.83
CA LEU A 291 4.86 -0.51 -17.17
C LEU A 291 5.05 -0.09 -18.64
N ILE A 292 6.27 -0.16 -19.14
CA ILE A 292 6.56 0.12 -20.57
C ILE A 292 5.85 -0.88 -21.48
N GLN A 293 5.72 -2.13 -21.06
CA GLN A 293 5.09 -3.20 -21.83
C GLN A 293 3.56 -3.19 -21.79
N LEU A 294 2.95 -2.36 -20.97
CA LEU A 294 1.50 -2.23 -20.92
C LEU A 294 0.94 -1.72 -22.25
N SER A 295 -0.30 -2.14 -22.57
CA SER A 295 -1.05 -1.54 -23.67
C SER A 295 -1.32 -0.05 -23.40
N SER A 296 -1.59 0.71 -24.46
CA SER A 296 -1.94 2.14 -24.34
C SER A 296 -3.13 2.37 -23.40
N GLN A 297 -4.13 1.49 -23.43
CA GLN A 297 -5.29 1.56 -22.54
C GLN A 297 -4.92 1.28 -21.09
N GLN A 298 -4.09 0.28 -20.84
CA GLN A 298 -3.62 -0.04 -19.48
C GLN A 298 -2.76 1.08 -18.90
N LEU A 299 -1.83 1.63 -19.68
CA LEU A 299 -1.00 2.76 -19.25
C LEU A 299 -1.86 4.00 -18.96
N LYS A 300 -2.87 4.25 -19.79
CA LYS A 300 -3.83 5.33 -19.54
C LYS A 300 -4.55 5.15 -18.20
N LEU A 301 -4.98 3.94 -17.87
CA LEU A 301 -5.59 3.65 -16.57
C LEU A 301 -4.62 3.90 -15.41
N VAL A 302 -3.35 3.56 -15.56
CA VAL A 302 -2.31 3.85 -14.56
C VAL A 302 -2.19 5.36 -14.34
N ILE A 303 -2.02 6.13 -15.40
CA ILE A 303 -1.88 7.59 -15.31
C ILE A 303 -3.15 8.23 -14.75
N ASP A 304 -4.33 7.82 -15.21
CA ASP A 304 -5.60 8.32 -14.69
C ASP A 304 -5.77 8.01 -13.18
N SER A 305 -5.33 6.84 -12.73
CA SER A 305 -5.34 6.48 -11.31
C SER A 305 -4.41 7.35 -10.46
N ILE A 306 -3.25 7.69 -11.00
CA ILE A 306 -2.29 8.59 -10.34
C ILE A 306 -2.84 10.00 -10.26
N ASN A 307 -3.45 10.49 -11.34
CA ASN A 307 -4.12 11.79 -11.37
C ASN A 307 -5.27 11.84 -10.34
N TRP A 308 -6.05 10.78 -10.24
CA TRP A 308 -7.07 10.66 -9.20
C TRP A 308 -6.45 10.72 -7.80
N ALA A 309 -5.33 10.02 -7.56
CA ALA A 309 -4.67 9.96 -6.26
C ALA A 309 -4.19 11.33 -5.79
N PHE A 310 -3.52 12.11 -6.63
CA PHE A 310 -3.00 13.39 -6.18
C PHE A 310 -4.06 14.51 -6.08
N ARG A 311 -5.26 14.27 -6.61
CA ARG A 311 -6.45 15.11 -6.36
C ARG A 311 -7.15 14.77 -5.05
N HIS A 312 -6.81 13.65 -4.43
CA HIS A 312 -7.45 13.19 -3.21
C HIS A 312 -7.20 14.17 -2.06
N THR A 313 -8.21 14.35 -1.20
CA THR A 313 -8.15 15.25 -0.04
C THR A 313 -7.31 14.69 1.10
N GLU A 314 -7.16 13.38 1.17
CA GLU A 314 -6.28 12.74 2.15
C GLU A 314 -4.82 12.91 1.76
N ARG A 315 -4.05 13.52 2.66
CA ARG A 315 -2.66 13.90 2.42
C ARG A 315 -1.77 12.73 1.99
N ASN A 316 -1.87 11.60 2.68
CA ASN A 316 -1.04 10.43 2.40
C ASN A 316 -1.27 9.89 0.98
N ILE A 317 -2.52 9.85 0.53
CA ILE A 317 -2.88 9.41 -0.81
C ILE A 317 -2.35 10.39 -1.86
N ALA A 318 -2.56 11.68 -1.64
CA ALA A 318 -2.10 12.72 -2.54
C ALA A 318 -0.56 12.75 -2.67
N GLU A 319 0.16 12.69 -1.57
CA GLU A 319 1.63 12.65 -1.56
C GLU A 319 2.18 11.39 -2.21
N THR A 320 1.56 10.24 -1.98
CA THR A 320 1.94 8.99 -2.63
C THR A 320 1.74 9.07 -4.13
N GLY A 321 0.62 9.60 -4.59
CA GLY A 321 0.33 9.81 -6.00
C GLY A 321 1.32 10.74 -6.67
N LEU A 322 1.66 11.87 -6.05
CA LEU A 322 2.64 12.83 -6.56
C LEU A 322 4.06 12.25 -6.62
N SER A 323 4.47 11.54 -5.57
CA SER A 323 5.79 10.89 -5.53
C SER A 323 5.92 9.82 -6.60
N LEU A 324 4.88 9.03 -6.79
CA LEU A 324 4.81 8.01 -7.84
C LEU A 324 4.84 8.65 -9.23
N LEU A 325 4.07 9.72 -9.45
CA LEU A 325 4.08 10.46 -10.72
C LEU A 325 5.48 10.97 -11.05
N LEU A 326 6.16 11.61 -10.10
CA LEU A 326 7.49 12.14 -10.31
C LEU A 326 8.49 11.03 -10.67
N GLU A 327 8.43 9.89 -10.01
CA GLU A 327 9.26 8.74 -10.30
C GLU A 327 9.00 8.17 -11.70
N ILE A 328 7.74 8.01 -12.08
CA ILE A 328 7.35 7.54 -13.40
C ILE A 328 7.82 8.51 -14.49
N LEU A 329 7.65 9.81 -14.29
CA LEU A 329 8.11 10.83 -15.24
C LEU A 329 9.62 10.75 -15.47
N LYS A 330 10.40 10.63 -14.39
CA LYS A 330 11.87 10.48 -14.47
C LYS A 330 12.28 9.18 -15.15
N ASN A 331 11.59 8.09 -14.87
CA ASN A 331 11.89 6.80 -15.47
C ASN A 331 11.56 6.79 -16.98
N PHE A 332 10.47 7.43 -17.40
CA PHE A 332 10.17 7.58 -18.83
C PHE A 332 11.17 8.51 -19.54
N GLU A 333 11.60 9.59 -18.90
CA GLU A 333 12.63 10.48 -19.45
C GLU A 333 13.94 9.73 -19.69
N ALA A 334 14.33 8.84 -18.79
CA ALA A 334 15.51 8.00 -18.94
C ALA A 334 15.35 6.81 -19.89
N SER A 335 14.12 6.54 -20.37
CA SER A 335 13.81 5.42 -21.27
C SER A 335 13.84 5.83 -22.73
N GLY A 336 13.92 4.84 -23.64
CA GLY A 336 13.79 5.05 -25.08
C GLY A 336 12.37 5.43 -25.54
N PHE A 337 11.38 5.46 -24.63
CA PHE A 337 9.97 5.72 -24.92
C PHE A 337 9.50 7.11 -24.48
N GLN A 338 10.41 8.01 -24.11
CA GLN A 338 10.08 9.33 -23.58
C GLN A 338 9.21 10.16 -24.56
N ASN A 339 9.55 10.21 -25.82
CA ASN A 339 8.80 11.01 -26.80
C ASN A 339 7.33 10.55 -26.91
N GLN A 340 7.11 9.25 -27.02
CA GLN A 340 5.76 8.69 -27.09
C GLN A 340 4.96 8.96 -25.82
N PHE A 341 5.58 8.77 -24.67
CA PHE A 341 4.93 8.98 -23.38
C PHE A 341 4.53 10.46 -23.19
N TYR A 342 5.47 11.39 -23.35
CA TYR A 342 5.20 12.81 -23.15
C TYR A 342 4.28 13.41 -24.20
N LYS A 343 4.34 12.93 -25.44
CA LYS A 343 3.38 13.33 -26.46
C LYS A 343 1.94 13.03 -26.05
N THR A 344 1.73 11.90 -25.39
CA THR A 344 0.40 11.48 -24.95
C THR A 344 -0.05 12.18 -23.66
N TYR A 345 0.85 12.36 -22.69
CA TYR A 345 0.47 12.71 -21.31
C TYR A 345 0.93 14.07 -20.81
N PHE A 346 1.89 14.72 -21.49
CA PHE A 346 2.49 15.97 -21.00
C PHE A 346 1.43 17.04 -20.66
N LEU A 347 0.59 17.36 -21.62
CA LEU A 347 -0.40 18.45 -21.48
C LEU A 347 -1.46 18.11 -20.42
N THR A 348 -1.89 16.87 -20.38
CA THR A 348 -2.88 16.43 -19.39
C THR A 348 -2.31 16.52 -17.97
N ILE A 349 -1.08 16.05 -17.76
CA ILE A 349 -0.42 16.10 -16.45
C ILE A 349 -0.18 17.55 -16.03
N GLU A 350 0.30 18.40 -16.92
CA GLU A 350 0.49 19.83 -16.66
C GLU A 350 -0.81 20.49 -16.20
N GLN A 351 -1.88 20.27 -16.93
CA GLN A 351 -3.21 20.79 -16.60
C GLN A 351 -3.68 20.35 -15.23
N GLU A 352 -3.54 19.06 -14.92
CA GLU A 352 -3.95 18.47 -13.65
C GLU A 352 -3.13 19.01 -12.46
N ILE A 353 -1.82 19.15 -12.63
CA ILE A 353 -0.96 19.70 -11.57
C ILE A 353 -1.28 21.18 -11.31
N PHE A 354 -1.49 22.00 -12.33
CA PHE A 354 -1.91 23.39 -12.13
C PHE A 354 -3.27 23.47 -11.43
N ALA A 355 -4.20 22.58 -11.74
CA ALA A 355 -5.51 22.56 -11.08
C ALA A 355 -5.39 22.31 -9.57
N VAL A 356 -4.60 21.31 -9.13
CA VAL A 356 -4.41 21.03 -7.70
C VAL A 356 -3.50 22.05 -7.01
N LEU A 357 -2.52 22.59 -7.71
CA LEU A 357 -1.62 23.61 -7.18
C LEU A 357 -2.37 24.88 -6.74
N THR A 358 -3.43 25.24 -7.45
CA THR A 358 -4.25 26.42 -7.18
C THR A 358 -5.36 26.17 -6.16
N ASP A 359 -5.60 24.92 -5.80
CA ASP A 359 -6.58 24.54 -4.78
C ASP A 359 -5.99 24.65 -3.37
N THR A 360 -6.74 25.30 -2.49
CA THR A 360 -6.31 25.53 -1.09
C THR A 360 -6.18 24.24 -0.27
N PHE A 361 -6.98 23.24 -0.58
CA PHE A 361 -6.93 21.93 0.11
C PHE A 361 -5.63 21.16 -0.15
N HIS A 362 -4.95 21.46 -1.24
CA HIS A 362 -3.73 20.78 -1.68
C HIS A 362 -2.43 21.49 -1.30
N LYS A 363 -2.49 22.54 -0.48
CA LYS A 363 -1.28 23.27 0.00
C LYS A 363 -0.17 22.36 0.58
N PRO A 364 -0.47 21.31 1.35
CA PRO A 364 0.59 20.43 1.88
C PRO A 364 1.44 19.78 0.80
N GLY A 365 0.89 19.54 -0.38
CA GLY A 365 1.59 18.96 -1.53
C GLY A 365 2.47 19.91 -2.33
N PHE A 366 2.55 21.20 -1.97
CA PHE A 366 3.22 22.24 -2.75
C PHE A 366 4.63 21.85 -3.21
N LYS A 367 5.45 21.30 -2.32
CA LYS A 367 6.81 20.88 -2.67
C LYS A 367 6.83 19.87 -3.82
N LEU A 368 5.95 18.88 -3.78
CA LEU A 368 5.86 17.85 -4.81
C LEU A 368 5.25 18.39 -6.11
N HIS A 369 4.26 19.28 -6.03
CA HIS A 369 3.72 19.96 -7.21
C HIS A 369 4.82 20.72 -7.96
N VAL A 370 5.64 21.46 -7.22
CA VAL A 370 6.79 22.18 -7.79
C VAL A 370 7.77 21.26 -8.47
N LEU A 371 8.11 20.13 -7.83
CA LEU A 371 9.04 19.16 -8.41
C LEU A 371 8.50 18.52 -9.69
N VAL A 372 7.21 18.19 -9.72
CA VAL A 372 6.58 17.63 -10.93
C VAL A 372 6.57 18.65 -12.06
N LEU A 373 6.15 19.87 -11.80
CA LEU A 373 6.16 20.94 -12.81
C LEU A 373 7.55 21.24 -13.31
N GLN A 374 8.53 21.36 -12.41
CA GLN A 374 9.92 21.60 -12.81
C GLN A 374 10.42 20.49 -13.73
N HIS A 375 10.13 19.24 -13.43
CA HIS A 375 10.52 18.13 -14.28
C HIS A 375 9.86 18.18 -15.66
N LEU A 376 8.57 18.53 -15.72
CA LEU A 376 7.89 18.71 -17.01
C LEU A 376 8.54 19.82 -17.85
N PHE A 377 8.82 20.97 -17.27
CA PHE A 377 9.49 22.07 -17.98
C PHE A 377 10.95 21.73 -18.34
N TYR A 378 11.62 20.96 -17.50
CA TYR A 378 12.98 20.46 -17.76
C TYR A 378 13.03 19.53 -18.96
N VAL A 379 12.12 18.57 -19.06
CA VAL A 379 12.14 17.52 -20.08
C VAL A 379 11.83 18.02 -21.49
N VAL A 380 11.17 19.18 -21.60
CA VAL A 380 10.74 19.76 -22.89
C VAL A 380 11.88 19.88 -23.91
N ASP A 381 13.08 20.27 -23.45
CA ASP A 381 14.22 20.48 -24.34
C ASP A 381 14.84 19.16 -24.83
N SER A 382 14.61 18.05 -24.14
CA SER A 382 15.10 16.74 -24.52
C SER A 382 14.17 15.97 -25.46
N LEU A 383 12.93 16.45 -25.62
CA LEU A 383 11.95 15.83 -26.51
C LEU A 383 12.21 16.22 -27.95
N THR A 384 12.34 15.22 -28.82
CA THR A 384 12.65 15.38 -30.24
C THR A 384 11.42 15.37 -31.13
N GLU A 385 10.30 14.83 -30.65
CA GLU A 385 9.03 14.81 -31.38
C GLU A 385 8.11 15.95 -30.92
N PRO A 386 7.32 16.55 -31.83
CA PRO A 386 6.39 17.60 -31.48
C PRO A 386 5.35 17.16 -30.45
N LEU A 387 5.12 17.97 -29.43
CA LEU A 387 4.05 17.77 -28.46
C LEU A 387 2.67 18.17 -28.99
N TRP A 388 2.62 19.01 -30.03
CA TRP A 388 1.38 19.43 -30.69
C TRP A 388 0.95 18.42 -31.76
N ASP A 389 -0.36 18.39 -32.03
CA ASP A 389 -0.91 17.67 -33.16
C ASP A 389 -0.85 18.58 -34.42
N SER A 390 -0.06 18.17 -35.39
CA SER A 390 0.15 18.90 -36.63
C SER A 390 -1.13 19.10 -37.45
N SER A 391 -2.15 18.27 -37.23
CA SER A 391 -3.44 18.38 -37.94
C SER A 391 -4.38 19.43 -37.31
N SER A 392 -4.19 19.76 -36.05
CA SER A 392 -5.07 20.65 -35.30
C SER A 392 -4.51 22.06 -35.10
N VAL A 393 -3.23 22.27 -35.39
CA VAL A 393 -2.54 23.57 -35.20
C VAL A 393 -2.33 24.24 -36.55
N PRO A 394 -2.78 25.53 -36.74
CA PRO A 394 -2.73 26.20 -38.04
C PRO A 394 -1.32 26.55 -38.52
N TYR A 395 -0.31 26.51 -37.65
CA TYR A 395 1.10 26.75 -38.00
C TYR A 395 2.02 25.86 -37.16
N GLN A 396 3.18 25.54 -37.68
CA GLN A 396 4.16 24.75 -36.94
C GLN A 396 4.97 25.64 -36.00
N TYR A 397 5.13 25.16 -34.77
CA TYR A 397 6.08 25.75 -33.83
C TYR A 397 7.51 25.36 -34.17
N THR A 398 8.47 26.21 -33.79
CA THR A 398 9.90 25.93 -34.02
C THR A 398 10.44 24.85 -33.09
N ASP A 399 9.93 24.77 -31.88
CA ASP A 399 10.31 23.80 -30.87
C ASP A 399 9.19 23.53 -29.84
N ASN A 400 9.37 22.52 -29.01
CA ASN A 400 8.42 22.18 -27.97
C ASN A 400 8.34 23.26 -26.87
N ALA A 401 9.43 23.94 -26.57
CA ALA A 401 9.45 25.00 -25.55
C ALA A 401 8.51 26.15 -25.94
N THR A 402 8.54 26.58 -27.19
CA THR A 402 7.63 27.62 -27.72
C THR A 402 6.17 27.17 -27.65
N PHE A 403 5.89 25.94 -28.03
CA PHE A 403 4.55 25.37 -27.95
C PHE A 403 4.03 25.30 -26.50
N VAL A 404 4.83 24.76 -25.57
CA VAL A 404 4.46 24.65 -24.15
C VAL A 404 4.26 26.03 -23.54
N ARG A 405 5.09 27.02 -23.91
CA ARG A 405 4.91 28.40 -23.49
C ARG A 405 3.53 28.92 -23.88
N ASP A 406 3.16 28.83 -25.14
CA ASP A 406 1.87 29.32 -25.64
C ASP A 406 0.71 28.53 -25.03
N TYR A 407 0.82 27.24 -24.92
CA TYR A 407 -0.20 26.40 -24.29
C TYR A 407 -0.43 26.77 -22.82
N THR A 408 0.65 26.93 -22.06
CA THR A 408 0.58 27.27 -20.62
C THR A 408 0.01 28.67 -20.41
N ILE A 409 0.37 29.65 -21.25
CA ILE A 409 -0.22 31.00 -21.21
C ILE A 409 -1.73 30.95 -21.45
N LYS A 410 -2.18 30.20 -22.43
CA LYS A 410 -3.61 29.99 -22.69
C LYS A 410 -4.33 29.31 -21.54
N LEU A 411 -3.75 28.24 -21.02
CA LEU A 411 -4.31 27.47 -19.90
C LEU A 411 -4.53 28.37 -18.68
N LEU A 412 -3.49 29.10 -18.28
CA LEU A 412 -3.55 29.98 -17.10
C LEU A 412 -4.40 31.22 -17.35
N GLY A 413 -4.36 31.77 -18.55
CA GLY A 413 -5.23 32.91 -18.92
C GLY A 413 -6.72 32.54 -18.85
N THR A 414 -7.09 31.35 -19.23
CA THR A 414 -8.46 30.86 -19.11
C THR A 414 -8.83 30.57 -17.65
N SER A 415 -7.90 30.00 -16.88
CA SER A 415 -8.13 29.65 -15.46
C SER A 415 -8.14 30.86 -14.53
N PHE A 416 -7.46 31.95 -14.91
CA PHE A 416 -7.33 33.18 -14.13
C PHE A 416 -7.72 34.41 -14.96
N PRO A 417 -9.01 34.57 -15.27
CA PRO A 417 -9.47 35.65 -16.18
C PRO A 417 -9.22 37.06 -15.65
N ASN A 418 -8.94 37.20 -14.36
CA ASN A 418 -8.67 38.51 -13.72
C ASN A 418 -7.18 38.91 -13.79
N MET A 419 -6.32 38.01 -14.20
CA MET A 419 -4.92 38.33 -14.46
C MET A 419 -4.73 38.80 -15.89
N THR A 420 -3.88 39.78 -16.06
CA THR A 420 -3.56 40.27 -17.42
C THR A 420 -2.70 39.27 -18.17
N VAL A 421 -2.79 39.29 -19.49
CA VAL A 421 -1.95 38.46 -20.36
C VAL A 421 -0.46 38.73 -20.08
N ALA A 422 -0.07 39.95 -19.77
CA ALA A 422 1.30 40.32 -19.45
C ALA A 422 1.79 39.66 -18.15
N GLU A 423 0.96 39.60 -17.12
CA GLU A 423 1.28 38.95 -15.84
C GLU A 423 1.44 37.44 -16.00
N VAL A 424 0.49 36.81 -16.71
CA VAL A 424 0.58 35.37 -17.03
C VAL A 424 1.82 35.03 -17.86
N THR A 425 2.09 35.84 -18.90
CA THR A 425 3.26 35.67 -19.78
C THR A 425 4.56 35.80 -18.99
N LYS A 426 4.67 36.80 -18.13
CA LYS A 426 5.84 36.98 -17.24
C LYS A 426 6.06 35.80 -16.35
N PHE A 427 5.01 35.22 -15.77
CA PHE A 427 5.09 34.04 -14.94
C PHE A 427 5.58 32.83 -15.73
N VAL A 428 5.01 32.54 -16.88
CA VAL A 428 5.39 31.41 -17.74
C VAL A 428 6.83 31.53 -18.23
N ASP A 429 7.24 32.74 -18.67
CA ASP A 429 8.63 33.01 -19.06
C ASP A 429 9.59 32.81 -17.89
N GLY A 430 9.18 33.19 -16.68
CA GLY A 430 9.94 32.95 -15.45
C GLY A 430 10.12 31.45 -15.17
N LEU A 431 9.10 30.64 -15.37
CA LEU A 431 9.21 29.17 -15.23
C LEU A 431 10.19 28.57 -16.24
N LEU A 432 10.08 28.96 -17.50
CA LEU A 432 10.96 28.45 -18.57
C LEU A 432 12.41 28.88 -18.34
N SER A 433 12.68 30.09 -17.87
CA SER A 433 14.03 30.59 -17.61
C SER A 433 14.66 30.00 -16.36
N SER A 434 13.87 29.55 -15.39
CA SER A 434 14.31 29.02 -14.11
C SER A 434 14.19 27.48 -13.97
N LYS A 435 13.86 26.78 -15.02
CA LYS A 435 13.63 25.31 -14.98
C LYS A 435 14.85 24.49 -14.52
N LEU A 436 16.04 25.04 -14.60
CA LEU A 436 17.27 24.40 -14.09
C LEU A 436 17.65 24.87 -12.67
N ASP A 437 16.97 25.85 -12.14
CA ASP A 437 17.18 26.42 -10.81
C ASP A 437 15.92 26.23 -9.94
N LEU A 438 15.89 25.16 -9.18
CA LEU A 438 14.71 24.80 -8.36
C LEU A 438 14.29 25.89 -7.37
N PRO A 439 15.19 26.56 -6.63
CA PRO A 439 14.77 27.66 -5.75
C PRO A 439 14.07 28.80 -6.49
N SER A 440 14.61 29.23 -7.62
CA SER A 440 14.03 30.29 -8.45
C SER A 440 12.68 29.86 -9.05
N PHE A 441 12.60 28.63 -9.56
CA PHE A 441 11.38 28.04 -10.10
C PHE A 441 10.27 28.02 -9.03
N LYS A 442 10.59 27.56 -7.84
CA LYS A 442 9.69 27.54 -6.69
C LYS A 442 9.19 28.91 -6.31
N ASN A 443 10.07 29.91 -6.31
CA ASN A 443 9.71 31.29 -6.00
C ASN A 443 8.73 31.87 -7.02
N HIS A 444 8.95 31.66 -8.31
CA HIS A 444 8.00 32.07 -9.36
C HIS A 444 6.61 31.49 -9.13
N ILE A 445 6.51 30.22 -8.78
CA ILE A 445 5.21 29.58 -8.49
C ILE A 445 4.58 30.17 -7.23
N ARG A 446 5.37 30.39 -6.17
CA ARG A 446 4.88 30.98 -4.92
C ARG A 446 4.30 32.39 -5.17
N ASP A 447 5.03 33.22 -5.85
CA ASP A 447 4.65 34.60 -6.16
C ASP A 447 3.37 34.62 -7.01
N PHE A 448 3.26 33.75 -8.00
CA PHE A 448 2.05 33.60 -8.82
C PHE A 448 0.84 33.18 -7.97
N LEU A 449 1.00 32.24 -7.05
CA LEU A 449 -0.10 31.79 -6.19
C LEU A 449 -0.56 32.89 -5.22
N VAL A 450 0.35 33.68 -4.69
CA VAL A 450 -0.01 34.84 -3.86
C VAL A 450 -0.79 35.84 -4.68
N GLN A 451 -0.28 36.21 -5.84
CA GLN A 451 -0.91 37.19 -6.73
C GLN A 451 -2.30 36.72 -7.21
N SER A 452 -2.44 35.44 -7.60
CA SER A 452 -3.73 34.89 -8.04
C SER A 452 -4.79 34.86 -6.94
N LYS A 453 -4.39 34.72 -5.67
CA LYS A 453 -5.31 34.77 -4.52
C LYS A 453 -5.79 36.15 -4.20
N GLU A 454 -4.95 37.14 -4.33
CA GLU A 454 -5.36 38.53 -4.16
C GLU A 454 -6.46 38.88 -5.15
N PHE A 455 -6.34 38.47 -6.39
CA PHE A 455 -7.40 38.66 -7.41
C PHE A 455 -8.65 37.85 -7.12
N SER A 456 -8.52 36.60 -6.66
CA SER A 456 -9.66 35.74 -6.30
C SER A 456 -10.44 36.27 -5.10
N ALA A 457 -9.75 36.79 -4.09
CA ALA A 457 -10.37 37.36 -2.89
C ALA A 457 -11.14 38.63 -3.22
N GLN A 458 -10.63 39.49 -4.11
CA GLN A 458 -11.31 40.68 -4.58
C GLN A 458 -12.59 40.34 -5.36
N VAL A 459 -12.54 39.33 -6.23
CA VAL A 459 -13.72 38.90 -7.03
C VAL A 459 -14.75 38.21 -6.14
N ALA A 460 -14.34 37.36 -5.23
CA ALA A 460 -15.23 36.72 -4.26
C ALA A 460 -15.93 37.77 -3.38
N SER A 461 -15.19 38.77 -2.92
CA SER A 461 -15.73 39.91 -2.16
C SER A 461 -16.75 40.73 -2.98
N LEU A 462 -16.47 40.98 -4.24
CA LEU A 462 -17.37 41.69 -5.15
C LEU A 462 -18.63 40.87 -5.46
N ILE A 463 -18.51 39.58 -5.69
CA ILE A 463 -19.63 38.66 -5.93
C ILE A 463 -20.50 38.55 -4.68
N ILE A 464 -19.87 38.41 -3.50
CA ILE A 464 -20.58 38.35 -2.21
C ILE A 464 -21.31 39.67 -1.95
N MET A 465 -20.67 40.83 -2.20
CA MET A 465 -21.33 42.11 -2.06
C MET A 465 -22.51 42.25 -3.02
N HIS A 466 -22.37 41.84 -4.28
CA HIS A 466 -23.45 41.88 -5.27
C HIS A 466 -24.62 40.95 -4.94
N LEU A 467 -24.33 39.76 -4.39
CA LEU A 467 -25.34 38.80 -3.92
C LEU A 467 -26.06 39.29 -2.66
N ILE A 468 -25.36 39.98 -1.76
CA ILE A 468 -25.95 40.60 -0.56
C ILE A 468 -26.87 41.73 -0.93
N GLU A 469 -26.50 42.56 -1.92
CA GLU A 469 -27.32 43.64 -2.44
C GLU A 469 -28.56 43.15 -3.21
N ALA A 470 -28.44 42.01 -3.92
CA ALA A 470 -29.52 41.43 -4.73
C ALA A 470 -30.55 40.64 -3.94
N ASN A 471 -30.17 39.99 -2.82
CA ASN A 471 -31.10 39.16 -2.06
C ASN A 471 -30.69 38.92 -0.57
N PRO A 472 -31.01 39.89 0.32
CA PRO A 472 -30.58 39.81 1.74
C PRO A 472 -31.18 38.67 2.56
N LYS A 473 -32.22 37.97 2.04
CA LYS A 473 -32.97 36.97 2.80
C LYS A 473 -32.58 35.52 2.50
N GLU A 474 -31.89 35.22 1.42
CA GLU A 474 -31.47 33.84 1.06
C GLU A 474 -30.12 33.42 1.63
N ILE A 475 -29.22 34.38 1.87
CA ILE A 475 -27.86 34.10 2.36
C ILE A 475 -27.85 33.60 3.81
N ASN A 476 -28.85 33.92 4.61
CA ASN A 476 -28.98 33.42 5.99
C ASN A 476 -29.42 31.95 6.09
N ARG A 477 -29.82 31.30 5.01
CA ARG A 477 -30.15 29.84 4.99
C ARG A 477 -28.97 28.96 4.66
N ASP A 478 -28.10 29.40 3.75
CA ASP A 478 -26.96 28.62 3.30
C ASP A 478 -25.76 28.59 4.28
N VAL A 479 -25.66 29.62 5.16
CA VAL A 479 -24.58 29.70 6.16
C VAL A 479 -24.85 28.84 7.39
N THR A 480 -26.12 28.46 7.64
CA THR A 480 -26.49 27.59 8.74
C THR A 480 -26.34 26.10 8.42
N ASP A 481 -26.29 25.72 7.14
CA ASP A 481 -26.10 24.31 6.72
C ASP A 481 -24.63 23.87 6.62
N TYR A 482 -23.67 24.80 6.76
CA TYR A 482 -22.23 24.49 6.78
C TYR A 482 -21.63 24.39 8.18
N HIS A 483 -22.44 24.52 9.27
CA HIS A 483 -21.99 24.46 10.66
C HIS A 483 -22.70 23.39 11.51
N ASN A 484 -23.34 22.39 10.87
CA ASN A 484 -23.83 21.19 11.59
C ASN A 484 -23.17 19.93 11.07
#